data_a2fa487c7a63df78e705beda77ca887e
#
_entry.id   a2fa487c7a63df78e705beda77ca887e
#
_cell.length_a   1.000
_cell.length_b   1.000
_cell.length_c   1.000
_cell.angle_alpha   90.00
_cell.angle_beta   90.00
_cell.angle_gamma   90.00
#
_symmetry.space_group_name_H-M   'P 1'
#
loop_
_entity.id
_entity.type
_entity.pdbx_description
1 polymer ?
#
loop_
_entity_poly.entity_id
_entity_poly.type
_entity_poly.pdbx_seq_one_letter_code
_entity_poly.pdbx_strand_id
1 'polypeptide(L)'
;YDIVEQGNKFAVIIKRLVDRYDAASWTNIKVGELQTLAAETMAWNAATISGLAIGDAPLETNYDVIIVDEKPEVLAKSIESCLQLLSSNGVLIATEPLVPSGDVDENDEAQMAIVNGFNDWIDLIKTYQGDYFIAFIPVFEGTIVAFLRK
;
A
#
# COMPACT_ATOMS: atom_id res chain seq x y z
N TYR A 1 1.56 4.70 14.60
CA TYR A 1 0.70 4.88 13.41
C TYR A 1 1.51 5.60 12.34
N ASP A 2 1.81 4.93 11.23
CA ASP A 2 2.57 5.52 10.15
C ASP A 2 1.63 5.91 9.00
N ILE A 3 1.82 7.11 8.47
CA ILE A 3 1.16 7.61 7.27
C ILE A 3 2.23 7.84 6.23
N VAL A 4 2.16 7.11 5.12
CA VAL A 4 3.06 7.30 3.98
C VAL A 4 2.36 8.17 2.94
N GLU A 5 3.01 9.24 2.54
CA GLU A 5 2.49 10.18 1.54
C GLU A 5 3.61 10.60 0.58
N GLN A 6 3.42 10.38 -0.71
CA GLN A 6 4.42 10.70 -1.72
C GLN A 6 4.57 12.22 -1.94
N GLY A 7 3.46 12.95 -1.81
CA GLY A 7 3.40 14.37 -2.16
C GLY A 7 3.60 15.32 -0.99
N ASN A 8 4.65 16.11 -0.98
CA ASN A 8 4.93 17.11 0.06
C ASN A 8 3.73 18.02 0.39
N LYS A 9 2.89 18.38 -0.59
CA LYS A 9 1.71 19.24 -0.38
C LYS A 9 0.67 18.56 0.49
N PHE A 10 0.37 17.29 0.22
CA PHE A 10 -0.59 16.51 1.00
C PHE A 10 -0.03 16.18 2.39
N ALA A 11 1.25 15.86 2.51
CA ALA A 11 1.91 15.65 3.80
C ALA A 11 1.74 16.86 4.75
N VAL A 12 1.81 18.09 4.23
CA VAL A 12 1.55 19.30 5.02
C VAL A 12 0.09 19.38 5.49
N ILE A 13 -0.86 18.96 4.64
CA ILE A 13 -2.29 18.94 5.00
C ILE A 13 -2.53 17.88 6.08
N ILE A 14 -1.99 16.70 5.90
CA ILE A 14 -2.06 15.59 6.87
C ILE A 14 -1.48 16.05 8.22
N LYS A 15 -0.30 16.68 8.20
CA LYS A 15 0.31 17.22 9.43
C LYS A 15 -0.61 18.19 10.15
N ARG A 16 -1.26 19.11 9.44
CA ARG A 16 -2.22 20.05 10.06
C ARG A 16 -3.41 19.35 10.70
N LEU A 17 -3.89 18.25 10.09
CA LEU A 17 -4.96 17.44 10.67
C LEU A 17 -4.48 16.70 11.92
N VAL A 18 -3.30 16.08 11.86
CA VAL A 18 -2.67 15.42 13.01
C VAL A 18 -2.50 16.39 14.19
N ASP A 19 -1.99 17.59 13.93
CA ASP A 19 -1.83 18.63 14.95
C ASP A 19 -3.19 19.10 15.48
N ARG A 20 -4.19 19.28 14.62
CA ARG A 20 -5.54 19.74 15.00
C ARG A 20 -6.27 18.75 15.92
N TYR A 21 -6.00 17.47 15.78
CA TYR A 21 -6.62 16.41 16.58
C TYR A 21 -5.73 15.87 17.70
N ASP A 22 -4.64 16.60 18.04
CA ASP A 22 -3.68 16.24 19.09
C ASP A 22 -3.10 14.81 18.90
N ALA A 23 -2.97 14.36 17.64
CA ALA A 23 -2.54 13.03 17.29
C ALA A 23 -1.02 12.88 17.08
N ALA A 24 -0.24 13.96 17.23
CA ALA A 24 1.18 14.01 16.93
C ALA A 24 2.05 13.04 17.77
N SER A 25 1.59 12.69 18.97
CA SER A 25 2.34 11.80 19.86
C SER A 25 2.31 10.32 19.44
N TRP A 26 1.39 9.93 18.55
CA TRP A 26 1.22 8.54 18.11
C TRP A 26 1.15 8.39 16.57
N THR A 27 1.39 9.46 15.83
CA THR A 27 1.36 9.48 14.36
C THR A 27 2.70 9.93 13.79
N ASN A 28 3.28 9.12 12.91
CA ASN A 28 4.45 9.47 12.13
C ASN A 28 4.03 9.71 10.68
N ILE A 29 4.50 10.80 10.09
CA ILE A 29 4.28 11.10 8.67
C ILE A 29 5.60 10.86 7.93
N LYS A 30 5.60 9.89 7.04
CA LYS A 30 6.73 9.53 6.17
C LYS A 30 6.45 10.08 4.78
N VAL A 31 7.33 10.94 4.29
CA VAL A 31 7.22 11.49 2.92
C VAL A 31 8.15 10.73 2.02
N GLY A 32 7.58 10.04 1.03
CA GLY A 32 8.34 9.24 0.08
C GLY A 32 7.45 8.25 -0.67
N GLU A 33 8.04 7.62 -1.67
CA GLU A 33 7.38 6.56 -2.41
C GLU A 33 7.30 5.28 -1.57
N LEU A 34 6.11 4.72 -1.44
CA LEU A 34 5.84 3.56 -0.57
C LEU A 34 6.73 2.36 -0.91
N GLN A 35 6.87 2.02 -2.19
CA GLN A 35 7.68 0.88 -2.63
C GLN A 35 9.15 1.06 -2.25
N THR A 36 9.68 2.28 -2.36
CA THR A 36 11.04 2.61 -1.96
C THR A 36 11.22 2.46 -0.45
N LEU A 37 10.33 3.06 0.35
CA LEU A 37 10.39 2.97 1.81
C LEU A 37 10.24 1.53 2.30
N ALA A 38 9.35 0.74 1.69
CA ALA A 38 9.18 -0.68 2.01
C ALA A 38 10.46 -1.49 1.69
N ALA A 39 11.05 -1.29 0.50
CA ALA A 39 12.27 -1.97 0.11
C ALA A 39 13.46 -1.61 1.02
N GLU A 40 13.62 -0.34 1.38
CA GLU A 40 14.63 0.13 2.32
C GLU A 40 14.43 -0.47 3.71
N THR A 41 13.17 -0.59 4.17
CA THR A 41 12.83 -1.24 5.45
C THR A 41 13.22 -2.71 5.45
N MET A 42 12.92 -3.45 4.38
CA MET A 42 13.31 -4.85 4.24
C MET A 42 14.83 -5.03 4.20
N ALA A 43 15.54 -4.15 3.49
CA ALA A 43 17.00 -4.14 3.46
C ALA A 43 17.59 -3.82 4.83
N TRP A 44 17.02 -2.86 5.56
CA TRP A 44 17.43 -2.52 6.92
C TRP A 44 17.23 -3.69 7.89
N ASN A 45 16.12 -4.42 7.81
CA ASN A 45 15.87 -5.62 8.61
C ASN A 45 16.91 -6.71 8.34
N ALA A 46 17.23 -6.96 7.08
CA ALA A 46 18.28 -7.92 6.72
C ALA A 46 19.66 -7.51 7.27
N ALA A 47 19.98 -6.21 7.21
CA ALA A 47 21.21 -5.65 7.79
C ALA A 47 21.23 -5.75 9.31
N THR A 48 20.08 -5.57 9.97
CA THR A 48 19.97 -5.71 11.45
C THR A 48 20.26 -7.14 11.89
N ILE A 49 19.72 -8.14 11.19
CA ILE A 49 20.00 -9.55 11.47
C ILE A 49 21.50 -9.85 11.34
N SER A 50 22.18 -9.18 10.41
CA SER A 50 23.61 -9.34 10.17
C SER A 50 24.50 -8.44 11.07
N GLY A 51 23.92 -7.64 11.94
CA GLY A 51 24.64 -6.69 12.80
C GLY A 51 25.25 -5.49 12.06
N LEU A 52 24.77 -5.19 10.85
CA LEU A 52 25.29 -4.14 9.97
C LEU A 52 24.35 -2.93 9.81
N ALA A 53 23.17 -2.96 10.41
CA ALA A 53 22.22 -1.85 10.31
C ALA A 53 22.75 -0.58 10.99
N ILE A 54 22.53 0.56 10.34
CA ILE A 54 22.86 1.89 10.87
C ILE A 54 21.59 2.74 10.83
N GLY A 55 21.29 3.45 11.92
CA GLY A 55 20.09 4.28 12.05
C GLY A 55 18.83 3.46 12.28
N ASP A 56 17.67 4.07 12.01
CA ASP A 56 16.34 3.49 12.19
C ASP A 56 15.77 3.02 10.86
N ALA A 57 14.88 2.01 10.90
CA ALA A 57 14.12 1.60 9.73
C ALA A 57 13.21 2.74 9.22
N PRO A 58 13.06 2.90 7.90
CA PRO A 58 12.14 3.90 7.36
C PRO A 58 10.68 3.70 7.80
N LEU A 59 10.23 2.46 7.82
CA LEU A 59 8.91 2.03 8.30
C LEU A 59 9.06 0.97 9.40
N GLU A 60 8.02 0.79 10.18
CA GLU A 60 7.90 -0.36 11.07
C GLU A 60 7.63 -1.65 10.27
N THR A 61 7.74 -2.77 10.95
CA THR A 61 7.32 -4.08 10.44
C THR A 61 6.29 -4.68 11.37
N ASN A 62 5.59 -5.70 10.90
CA ASN A 62 4.54 -6.37 11.66
C ASN A 62 3.33 -5.46 11.97
N TYR A 63 2.90 -4.68 10.98
CA TYR A 63 1.66 -3.91 11.10
C TYR A 63 0.45 -4.84 11.24
N ASP A 64 -0.43 -4.57 12.19
CA ASP A 64 -1.68 -5.31 12.36
C ASP A 64 -2.73 -4.90 11.34
N VAL A 65 -2.72 -3.64 10.91
CA VAL A 65 -3.61 -3.10 9.88
C VAL A 65 -2.82 -2.22 8.93
N ILE A 66 -2.96 -2.49 7.64
CA ILE A 66 -2.45 -1.63 6.56
C ILE A 66 -3.62 -1.24 5.67
N ILE A 67 -3.74 0.04 5.37
CA ILE A 67 -4.72 0.56 4.40
C ILE A 67 -3.94 1.13 3.23
N VAL A 68 -4.25 0.64 2.03
CA VAL A 68 -3.64 1.08 0.78
C VAL A 68 -4.70 1.81 -0.06
N ASP A 69 -4.47 3.09 -0.28
CA ASP A 69 -5.29 3.94 -1.14
C ASP A 69 -4.39 4.55 -2.23
N GLU A 70 -4.36 3.88 -3.36
CA GLU A 70 -3.46 4.19 -4.48
C GLU A 70 -4.19 4.17 -5.81
N LYS A 71 -3.58 4.81 -6.81
CA LYS A 71 -4.08 4.76 -8.18
C LYS A 71 -3.99 3.34 -8.76
N PRO A 72 -4.90 2.95 -9.68
CA PRO A 72 -4.91 1.62 -10.28
C PRO A 72 -3.55 1.19 -10.84
N GLU A 73 -2.79 2.12 -11.44
CA GLU A 73 -1.52 1.87 -12.13
C GLU A 73 -0.40 1.38 -11.20
N VAL A 74 -0.50 1.69 -9.91
CA VAL A 74 0.52 1.35 -8.90
C VAL A 74 -0.02 0.51 -7.75
N LEU A 75 -1.33 0.34 -7.65
CA LEU A 75 -2.02 -0.32 -6.54
C LEU A 75 -1.48 -1.73 -6.27
N ALA A 76 -1.35 -2.57 -7.29
CA ALA A 76 -0.89 -3.94 -7.12
C ALA A 76 0.52 -4.00 -6.51
N LYS A 77 1.45 -3.17 -6.99
CA LYS A 77 2.82 -3.09 -6.48
C LYS A 77 2.87 -2.54 -5.05
N SER A 78 2.01 -1.57 -4.74
CA SER A 78 1.90 -1.02 -3.38
C SER A 78 1.40 -2.08 -2.40
N ILE A 79 0.38 -2.85 -2.78
CA ILE A 79 -0.12 -3.96 -1.96
C ILE A 79 0.96 -5.02 -1.76
N GLU A 80 1.64 -5.46 -2.83
CA GLU A 80 2.71 -6.44 -2.74
C GLU A 80 3.82 -6.02 -1.77
N SER A 81 4.22 -4.76 -1.82
CA SER A 81 5.21 -4.18 -0.91
C SER A 81 4.70 -4.18 0.54
N CYS A 82 3.42 -3.83 0.74
CA CYS A 82 2.79 -3.78 2.07
C CYS A 82 2.56 -5.17 2.68
N LEU A 83 2.28 -6.20 1.88
CA LEU A 83 2.11 -7.57 2.39
C LEU A 83 3.37 -8.10 3.08
N GLN A 84 4.55 -7.60 2.72
CA GLN A 84 5.82 -7.94 3.37
C GLN A 84 5.98 -7.29 4.76
N LEU A 85 5.28 -6.19 5.01
CA LEU A 85 5.31 -5.45 6.27
C LEU A 85 4.17 -5.87 7.23
N LEU A 86 3.23 -6.70 6.75
CA LEU A 86 2.07 -7.13 7.50
C LEU A 86 2.43 -8.19 8.54
N SER A 87 1.88 -8.09 9.75
CA SER A 87 2.03 -9.11 10.79
C SER A 87 1.35 -10.43 10.38
N SER A 88 1.67 -11.51 11.08
CA SER A 88 1.11 -12.85 10.80
C SER A 88 -0.43 -12.91 10.96
N ASN A 89 -0.99 -12.04 11.80
CA ASN A 89 -2.44 -11.94 12.02
C ASN A 89 -3.01 -10.61 11.49
N GLY A 90 -2.22 -9.87 10.73
CA GLY A 90 -2.60 -8.57 10.23
C GLY A 90 -3.57 -8.65 9.05
N VAL A 91 -4.24 -7.54 8.81
CA VAL A 91 -5.13 -7.35 7.67
C VAL A 91 -4.65 -6.18 6.81
N LEU A 92 -4.53 -6.40 5.51
CA LEU A 92 -4.35 -5.33 4.54
C LEU A 92 -5.70 -5.06 3.87
N ILE A 93 -6.06 -3.79 3.77
CA ILE A 93 -7.32 -3.31 3.20
C ILE A 93 -6.98 -2.38 2.03
N ALA A 94 -7.64 -2.59 0.89
CA ALA A 94 -7.54 -1.74 -0.29
C ALA A 94 -8.91 -1.59 -0.96
N THR A 95 -9.04 -0.64 -1.87
CA THR A 95 -10.19 -0.55 -2.78
C THR A 95 -9.91 -1.33 -4.05
N GLU A 96 -10.90 -2.09 -4.52
CA GLU A 96 -10.81 -2.76 -5.84
C GLU A 96 -10.76 -1.70 -6.94
N PRO A 97 -9.81 -1.79 -7.89
CA PRO A 97 -9.78 -0.88 -9.02
C PRO A 97 -11.01 -1.12 -9.92
N LEU A 98 -11.55 -0.03 -10.46
CA LEU A 98 -12.67 -0.13 -11.40
C LEU A 98 -12.23 -0.87 -12.67
N VAL A 99 -13.13 -1.74 -13.16
CA VAL A 99 -12.90 -2.43 -14.43
C VAL A 99 -12.85 -1.39 -15.55
N PRO A 100 -11.76 -1.34 -16.33
CA PRO A 100 -11.72 -0.47 -17.51
C PRO A 100 -12.88 -0.76 -18.45
N SER A 101 -13.65 0.25 -18.81
CA SER A 101 -14.83 0.10 -19.66
C SER A 101 -14.75 1.05 -20.86
N GLY A 102 -15.34 0.62 -21.99
CA GLY A 102 -15.33 1.36 -23.25
C GLY A 102 -14.22 0.94 -24.21
N ASP A 103 -14.18 1.60 -25.36
CA ASP A 103 -13.11 1.39 -26.33
C ASP A 103 -11.82 2.04 -25.81
N VAL A 104 -10.80 1.22 -25.59
CA VAL A 104 -9.49 1.68 -25.14
C VAL A 104 -8.66 2.05 -26.37
N ASP A 105 -8.20 3.29 -26.45
CA ASP A 105 -7.21 3.69 -27.45
C ASP A 105 -5.82 3.20 -27.02
N GLU A 106 -5.29 2.23 -27.77
CA GLU A 106 -3.95 1.66 -27.52
C GLU A 106 -2.81 2.68 -27.64
N ASN A 107 -3.08 3.84 -28.26
CA ASN A 107 -2.11 4.93 -28.36
C ASN A 107 -2.23 5.94 -27.21
N ASP A 108 -3.26 5.83 -26.36
CA ASP A 108 -3.41 6.64 -25.16
C ASP A 108 -2.66 5.97 -23.98
N GLU A 109 -1.48 6.49 -23.69
CA GLU A 109 -0.62 5.96 -22.61
C GLU A 109 -1.33 5.97 -21.23
N ALA A 110 -2.20 6.95 -20.96
CA ALA A 110 -2.90 7.04 -19.69
C ALA A 110 -3.98 5.96 -19.58
N GLN A 111 -4.74 5.70 -20.66
CA GLN A 111 -5.72 4.62 -20.68
C GLN A 111 -5.03 3.25 -20.58
N MET A 112 -3.94 3.06 -21.30
CA MET A 112 -3.16 1.82 -21.23
C MET A 112 -2.56 1.59 -19.84
N ALA A 113 -2.12 2.63 -19.13
CA ALA A 113 -1.63 2.50 -17.77
C ALA A 113 -2.72 1.98 -16.82
N ILE A 114 -3.97 2.46 -16.93
CA ILE A 114 -5.12 1.98 -16.14
C ILE A 114 -5.42 0.51 -16.46
N VAL A 115 -5.44 0.14 -17.75
CA VAL A 115 -5.68 -1.26 -18.18
C VAL A 115 -4.59 -2.19 -17.63
N ASN A 116 -3.33 -1.79 -17.75
CA ASN A 116 -2.20 -2.56 -17.22
C ASN A 116 -2.28 -2.69 -15.70
N GLY A 117 -2.60 -1.61 -15.00
CA GLY A 117 -2.80 -1.64 -13.55
C GLY A 117 -3.93 -2.58 -13.11
N PHE A 118 -5.03 -2.63 -13.86
CA PHE A 118 -6.09 -3.60 -13.62
C PHE A 118 -5.64 -5.05 -13.88
N ASN A 119 -4.87 -5.30 -14.92
CA ASN A 119 -4.29 -6.62 -15.18
C ASN A 119 -3.31 -7.03 -14.08
N ASP A 120 -2.43 -6.11 -13.64
CA ASP A 120 -1.51 -6.34 -12.51
C ASP A 120 -2.29 -6.67 -11.23
N TRP A 121 -3.44 -6.02 -10.99
CA TRP A 121 -4.36 -6.33 -9.90
C TRP A 121 -4.90 -7.77 -9.98
N ILE A 122 -5.40 -8.19 -11.14
CA ILE A 122 -5.90 -9.55 -11.34
C ILE A 122 -4.79 -10.59 -11.09
N ASP A 123 -3.58 -10.32 -11.55
CA ASP A 123 -2.45 -11.23 -11.37
C ASP A 123 -1.96 -11.26 -9.91
N LEU A 124 -2.03 -10.13 -9.19
CA LEU A 124 -1.81 -10.07 -7.74
C LEU A 124 -2.77 -11.01 -7.00
N ILE A 125 -4.08 -10.90 -7.27
CA ILE A 125 -5.10 -11.76 -6.65
C ILE A 125 -4.81 -13.24 -6.90
N LYS A 126 -4.51 -13.63 -8.15
CA LYS A 126 -4.16 -15.02 -8.49
C LYS A 126 -2.92 -15.51 -7.77
N THR A 127 -1.90 -14.65 -7.65
CA THR A 127 -0.64 -14.98 -6.99
C THR A 127 -0.83 -15.24 -5.50
N TYR A 128 -1.56 -14.34 -4.82
CA TYR A 128 -1.65 -14.37 -3.36
C TYR A 128 -2.84 -15.15 -2.78
N GLN A 129 -3.80 -15.61 -3.59
CA GLN A 129 -4.93 -16.42 -3.13
C GLN A 129 -4.52 -17.74 -2.45
N GLY A 130 -3.31 -18.25 -2.71
CA GLY A 130 -2.74 -19.44 -2.05
C GLY A 130 -2.40 -19.17 -0.59
N ASP A 131 -1.83 -18.00 -0.27
CA ASP A 131 -1.25 -17.65 1.01
C ASP A 131 -2.16 -16.75 1.87
N TYR A 132 -3.17 -16.12 1.24
CA TYR A 132 -4.08 -15.19 1.89
C TYR A 132 -5.55 -15.58 1.68
N PHE A 133 -6.37 -15.35 2.70
CA PHE A 133 -7.81 -15.22 2.52
C PHE A 133 -8.08 -13.84 1.95
N ILE A 134 -8.66 -13.78 0.75
CA ILE A 134 -8.98 -12.53 0.06
C ILE A 134 -10.50 -12.37 0.06
N ALA A 135 -10.99 -11.37 0.76
CA ALA A 135 -12.42 -11.08 0.89
C ALA A 135 -12.77 -9.82 0.09
N PHE A 136 -13.80 -9.92 -0.76
CA PHE A 136 -14.37 -8.81 -1.50
C PHE A 136 -15.65 -8.37 -0.79
N ILE A 137 -15.69 -7.13 -0.33
CA ILE A 137 -16.77 -6.58 0.50
C ILE A 137 -17.40 -5.42 -0.28
N PRO A 138 -18.58 -5.64 -0.90
CA PRO A 138 -19.30 -4.57 -1.59
C PRO A 138 -19.70 -3.46 -0.61
N VAL A 139 -19.41 -2.22 -0.98
CA VAL A 139 -19.78 -1.02 -0.25
C VAL A 139 -20.45 -0.04 -1.21
N PHE A 140 -20.98 1.07 -0.66
CA PHE A 140 -21.51 2.12 -1.51
C PHE A 140 -20.39 2.70 -2.39
N GLU A 141 -20.61 2.72 -3.71
CA GLU A 141 -19.67 3.20 -4.74
C GLU A 141 -18.38 2.36 -4.96
N GLY A 142 -18.33 1.08 -4.54
CA GLY A 142 -17.17 0.26 -4.84
C GLY A 142 -17.09 -1.05 -4.09
N THR A 143 -15.90 -1.63 -4.07
CA THR A 143 -15.59 -2.85 -3.34
C THR A 143 -14.34 -2.64 -2.49
N ILE A 144 -14.42 -2.95 -1.21
CA ILE A 144 -13.25 -3.06 -0.34
C ILE A 144 -12.71 -4.48 -0.46
N VAL A 145 -11.40 -4.62 -0.56
CA VAL A 145 -10.73 -5.91 -0.59
C VAL A 145 -9.83 -6.05 0.61
N ALA A 146 -9.99 -7.15 1.34
CA ALA A 146 -9.19 -7.43 2.53
C ALA A 146 -8.33 -8.68 2.30
N PHE A 147 -7.05 -8.59 2.64
CA PHE A 147 -6.07 -9.67 2.60
C PHE A 147 -5.72 -10.07 4.03
N LEU A 148 -6.00 -11.32 4.40
CA LEU A 148 -5.62 -11.91 5.69
C LEU A 148 -4.72 -13.12 5.42
N ARG A 149 -3.57 -13.19 6.07
CA ARG A 149 -2.66 -14.33 5.93
C ARG A 149 -3.33 -15.62 6.45
N LYS A 150 -3.15 -16.74 5.72
CA LYS A 150 -3.65 -18.07 6.13
C LYS A 150 -2.83 -18.69 7.24
#